data_2776da110acce889e49902660d1f1988
#
_entry.id   2776da110acce889e49902660d1f1988
#
_cell.length_a   1.000
_cell.length_b   1.000
_cell.length_c   1.000
_cell.angle_alpha   90.00
_cell.angle_beta   90.00
_cell.angle_gamma   90.00
#
_symmetry.space_group_name_H-M   'P 1'
#
loop_
_entity.id
_entity.type
_entity.pdbx_description
1 polymer ?
#
loop_
_entity_poly.entity_id
_entity_poly.type
_entity_poly.pdbx_seq_one_letter_code
_entity_poly.pdbx_strand_id
1 'polypeptide(L)'
;LLDAFNSWQLVKELKEATHMSCAASFKHVSPAGVAIGTPLTEVERQMYFVKESAEVLSPIANAYIKARGSDRMSSYGDFCALSDVCDEVTAKLINREVSDGIIAPGYTKEALEILKKKRRGTYCVLQMDPHYVPNPVEIKQVFGITFQQGRNNCVINEEMFKDVVSKNKDIPEH
;
A
#
# COMPACT_ATOMS: atom_id res chain seq x y z
N LEU A 1 -10.62 -8.27 5.27
CA LEU A 1 -10.41 -7.00 6.01
C LEU A 1 -9.05 -6.93 6.70
N LEU A 2 -8.44 -8.05 7.10
CA LEU A 2 -7.11 -8.01 7.70
C LEU A 2 -6.07 -7.44 6.74
N ASP A 3 -6.11 -7.84 5.47
CA ASP A 3 -5.23 -7.29 4.42
C ASP A 3 -5.44 -5.78 4.28
N ALA A 4 -6.69 -5.30 4.32
CA ALA A 4 -6.99 -3.88 4.22
C ALA A 4 -6.33 -3.05 5.32
N PHE A 5 -6.51 -3.44 6.57
CA PHE A 5 -5.98 -2.64 7.69
C PHE A 5 -4.47 -2.78 7.85
N ASN A 6 -3.89 -3.94 7.54
CA ASN A 6 -2.43 -4.11 7.58
C ASN A 6 -1.75 -3.34 6.43
N SER A 7 -2.33 -3.39 5.23
CA SER A 7 -1.79 -2.61 4.10
C SER A 7 -1.93 -1.10 4.31
N TRP A 8 -3.03 -0.65 4.96
CA TRP A 8 -3.21 0.75 5.33
C TRP A 8 -2.12 1.25 6.28
N GLN A 9 -1.78 0.46 7.31
CA GLN A 9 -0.68 0.81 8.23
C GLN A 9 0.62 1.02 7.47
N LEU A 10 0.96 0.10 6.55
CA LEU A 10 2.20 0.17 5.78
C LEU A 10 2.27 1.43 4.89
N VAL A 11 1.20 1.72 4.12
CA VAL A 11 1.23 2.89 3.23
C VAL A 11 1.19 4.21 4.00
N LYS A 12 0.54 4.25 5.16
CA LYS A 12 0.53 5.41 6.04
C LYS A 12 1.93 5.69 6.57
N GLU A 13 2.59 4.70 7.14
CA GLU A 13 3.96 4.80 7.67
C GLU A 13 4.97 5.20 6.57
N LEU A 14 4.89 4.55 5.41
CA LEU A 14 5.75 4.87 4.28
C LEU A 14 5.55 6.30 3.78
N LYS A 15 4.31 6.79 3.73
CA LYS A 15 4.01 8.18 3.36
C LYS A 15 4.56 9.16 4.40
N GLU A 16 4.42 8.88 5.68
CA GLU A 16 4.98 9.70 6.76
C GLU A 16 6.51 9.78 6.68
N ALA A 17 7.17 8.68 6.35
CA ALA A 17 8.62 8.61 6.22
C ALA A 17 9.17 9.28 4.95
N THR A 18 8.46 9.17 3.82
CA THR A 18 8.98 9.60 2.51
C THR A 18 8.36 10.90 2.01
N HIS A 19 7.23 11.32 2.56
CA HIS A 19 6.39 12.44 2.10
C HIS A 19 5.91 12.28 0.64
N MET A 20 5.89 11.05 0.14
CA MET A 20 5.48 10.71 -1.23
C MET A 20 4.18 9.91 -1.23
N SER A 21 3.48 9.91 -2.37
CA SER A 21 2.36 8.99 -2.58
C SER A 21 2.86 7.54 -2.56
N CYS A 22 2.13 6.67 -1.87
CA CYS A 22 2.51 5.27 -1.67
C CYS A 22 1.35 4.33 -1.97
N ALA A 23 1.67 3.13 -2.43
CA ALA A 23 0.71 2.06 -2.60
C ALA A 23 1.30 0.72 -2.15
N ALA A 24 0.42 -0.20 -1.75
CA ALA A 24 0.78 -1.57 -1.41
C ALA A 24 -0.22 -2.55 -2.01
N SER A 25 0.27 -3.73 -2.37
CA SER A 25 -0.51 -4.90 -2.76
C SER A 25 -0.33 -5.96 -1.69
N PHE A 26 -1.43 -6.39 -1.05
CA PHE A 26 -1.42 -7.33 0.07
C PHE A 26 -2.09 -8.65 -0.28
N LYS A 27 -1.49 -9.71 0.22
CA LYS A 27 -2.00 -11.07 0.11
C LYS A 27 -1.64 -11.84 1.38
N HIS A 28 -2.63 -12.53 1.98
CA HIS A 28 -2.39 -13.31 3.20
C HIS A 28 -1.77 -12.51 4.35
N VAL A 29 -2.25 -11.29 4.56
CA VAL A 29 -1.79 -10.35 5.60
C VAL A 29 -0.30 -9.95 5.45
N SER A 30 0.25 -10.09 4.24
CA SER A 30 1.63 -9.73 3.92
C SER A 30 1.71 -8.91 2.63
N PRO A 31 2.68 -8.00 2.50
CA PRO A 31 2.89 -7.26 1.27
C PRO A 31 3.45 -8.19 0.18
N ALA A 32 2.74 -8.30 -0.95
CA ALA A 32 3.29 -8.84 -2.20
C ALA A 32 4.18 -7.79 -2.88
N GLY A 33 3.87 -6.51 -2.66
CA GLY A 33 4.68 -5.39 -3.10
C GLY A 33 4.25 -4.08 -2.46
N VAL A 34 5.18 -3.15 -2.35
CA VAL A 34 4.97 -1.79 -1.85
C VAL A 34 5.86 -0.83 -2.64
N ALA A 35 5.38 0.36 -2.93
CA ALA A 35 6.16 1.34 -3.68
C ALA A 35 5.73 2.78 -3.41
N ILE A 36 6.67 3.70 -3.68
CA ILE A 36 6.45 5.15 -3.72
C ILE A 36 6.16 5.61 -5.16
N GLY A 37 5.48 6.73 -5.28
CA GLY A 37 4.95 7.27 -6.54
C GLY A 37 5.94 8.06 -7.39
N THR A 38 7.19 7.62 -7.49
CA THR A 38 8.15 8.20 -8.43
C THR A 38 7.73 7.91 -9.88
N PRO A 39 7.95 8.83 -10.83
CA PRO A 39 7.62 8.60 -12.23
C PRO A 39 8.21 7.29 -12.76
N LEU A 40 7.45 6.61 -13.60
CA LEU A 40 7.94 5.41 -14.29
C LEU A 40 8.90 5.78 -15.41
N THR A 41 10.01 5.08 -15.49
CA THR A 41 10.87 5.08 -16.68
C THR A 41 10.17 4.35 -17.83
N GLU A 42 10.65 4.54 -19.06
CA GLU A 42 10.11 3.83 -20.22
C GLU A 42 10.29 2.29 -20.09
N VAL A 43 11.40 1.86 -19.50
CA VAL A 43 11.67 0.43 -19.22
C VAL A 43 10.65 -0.12 -18.22
N GLU A 44 10.40 0.60 -17.12
CA GLU A 44 9.39 0.20 -16.12
C GLU A 44 7.99 0.14 -16.71
N ARG A 45 7.61 1.10 -17.58
CA ARG A 45 6.32 1.09 -18.27
C ARG A 45 6.13 -0.18 -19.11
N GLN A 46 7.16 -0.59 -19.84
CA GLN A 46 7.15 -1.83 -20.61
C GLN A 46 7.07 -3.06 -19.69
N MET A 47 7.89 -3.11 -18.64
CA MET A 47 7.91 -4.20 -17.66
C MET A 47 6.56 -4.40 -16.97
N TYR A 48 5.89 -3.30 -16.61
CA TYR A 48 4.60 -3.33 -15.91
C TYR A 48 3.39 -3.35 -16.86
N PHE A 49 3.63 -3.46 -18.18
CA PHE A 49 2.59 -3.50 -19.21
C PHE A 49 1.66 -2.28 -19.17
N VAL A 50 2.22 -1.09 -18.89
CA VAL A 50 1.48 0.18 -18.82
C VAL A 50 1.33 0.76 -20.22
N LYS A 51 0.07 0.99 -20.62
CA LYS A 51 -0.28 1.56 -21.95
C LYS A 51 -0.43 3.09 -21.90
N GLU A 52 -0.69 3.64 -20.72
CA GLU A 52 -0.87 5.06 -20.51
C GLU A 52 0.45 5.82 -20.70
N SER A 53 0.36 7.04 -21.25
CA SER A 53 1.54 7.92 -21.30
C SER A 53 1.93 8.42 -19.91
N ALA A 54 3.19 8.79 -19.74
CA ALA A 54 3.72 9.23 -18.45
C ALA A 54 3.00 10.48 -17.92
N GLU A 55 2.55 11.37 -18.81
CA GLU A 55 1.89 12.63 -18.46
C GLU A 55 0.49 12.41 -17.84
N VAL A 56 -0.13 11.26 -18.09
CA VAL A 56 -1.45 10.92 -17.57
C VAL A 56 -1.37 10.24 -16.20
N LEU A 57 -0.22 9.65 -15.87
CA LEU A 57 -0.04 8.90 -14.63
C LEU A 57 0.22 9.84 -13.45
N SER A 58 -0.71 9.87 -12.52
CA SER A 58 -0.52 10.56 -11.24
C SER A 58 0.51 9.85 -10.36
N PRO A 59 1.06 10.54 -9.33
CA PRO A 59 1.96 9.90 -8.37
C PRO A 59 1.36 8.65 -7.73
N ILE A 60 0.07 8.66 -7.37
CA ILE A 60 -0.58 7.49 -6.77
C ILE A 60 -0.78 6.35 -7.78
N ALA A 61 -1.00 6.66 -9.07
CA ALA A 61 -1.04 5.67 -10.13
C ALA A 61 0.33 5.00 -10.32
N ASN A 62 1.41 5.78 -10.33
CA ASN A 62 2.77 5.26 -10.40
C ASN A 62 3.10 4.35 -9.21
N ALA A 63 2.74 4.76 -7.99
CA ALA A 63 2.91 3.94 -6.79
C ALA A 63 2.17 2.60 -6.91
N TYR A 64 0.91 2.62 -7.34
CA TYR A 64 0.11 1.42 -7.52
C TYR A 64 0.71 0.47 -8.56
N ILE A 65 1.11 0.99 -9.72
CA ILE A 65 1.74 0.20 -10.79
C ILE A 65 2.98 -0.53 -10.28
N LYS A 66 3.87 0.19 -9.58
CA LYS A 66 5.10 -0.37 -9.03
C LYS A 66 4.83 -1.39 -7.93
N ALA A 67 3.95 -1.07 -7.00
CA ALA A 67 3.62 -1.95 -5.88
C ALA A 67 3.05 -3.29 -6.38
N ARG A 68 2.06 -3.25 -7.27
CA ARG A 68 1.48 -4.46 -7.83
C ARG A 68 2.40 -5.15 -8.82
N GLY A 69 3.17 -4.37 -9.58
CA GLY A 69 4.09 -4.86 -10.60
C GLY A 69 5.29 -5.60 -10.03
N SER A 70 5.67 -5.33 -8.77
CA SER A 70 6.80 -5.99 -8.10
C SER A 70 6.67 -7.51 -8.08
N ASP A 71 5.47 -8.02 -7.84
CA ASP A 71 5.14 -9.44 -7.97
C ASP A 71 3.68 -9.59 -8.44
N ARG A 72 3.50 -9.62 -9.75
CA ARG A 72 2.17 -9.73 -10.36
C ARG A 72 1.47 -11.06 -10.06
N MET A 73 2.23 -12.13 -9.89
CA MET A 73 1.66 -13.45 -9.60
C MET A 73 1.11 -13.50 -8.18
N SER A 74 1.89 -13.07 -7.20
CA SER A 74 1.45 -13.01 -5.80
C SER A 74 0.36 -11.98 -5.58
N SER A 75 0.30 -10.92 -6.40
CA SER A 75 -0.73 -9.89 -6.35
C SER A 75 -2.07 -10.30 -7.00
N TYR A 76 -2.18 -11.48 -7.56
CA TYR A 76 -3.45 -11.95 -8.13
C TYR A 76 -4.49 -12.17 -7.04
N GLY A 77 -5.58 -11.40 -7.08
CA GLY A 77 -6.60 -11.39 -6.04
C GLY A 77 -6.14 -10.69 -4.75
N ASP A 78 -5.37 -9.62 -4.88
CA ASP A 78 -4.85 -8.81 -3.79
C ASP A 78 -5.92 -7.92 -3.13
N PHE A 79 -5.52 -7.34 -2.01
CA PHE A 79 -6.13 -6.14 -1.45
C PHE A 79 -5.14 -5.00 -1.60
N CYS A 80 -5.52 -3.93 -2.32
CA CYS A 80 -4.62 -2.80 -2.51
C CYS A 80 -4.89 -1.67 -1.51
N ALA A 81 -3.82 -1.00 -1.07
CA ALA A 81 -3.89 0.20 -0.25
C ALA A 81 -3.22 1.37 -0.97
N LEU A 82 -3.85 2.54 -0.86
CA LEU A 82 -3.33 3.79 -1.39
C LEU A 82 -3.22 4.81 -0.26
N SER A 83 -2.10 5.51 -0.18
CA SER A 83 -1.87 6.55 0.83
C SER A 83 -2.60 7.86 0.54
N ASP A 84 -3.06 8.04 -0.69
CA ASP A 84 -3.71 9.25 -1.20
C ASP A 84 -5.06 8.93 -1.85
N VAL A 85 -5.80 9.99 -2.17
CA VAL A 85 -7.07 9.86 -2.86
C VAL A 85 -6.89 9.10 -4.17
N CYS A 86 -7.69 8.05 -4.35
CA CYS A 86 -7.72 7.30 -5.59
C CYS A 86 -8.36 8.13 -6.69
N ASP A 87 -7.59 8.45 -7.72
CA ASP A 87 -8.06 9.16 -8.91
C ASP A 87 -8.61 8.21 -9.99
N GLU A 88 -9.17 8.80 -11.03
CA GLU A 88 -9.78 8.06 -12.14
C GLU A 88 -8.78 7.14 -12.85
N VAL A 89 -7.54 7.62 -13.07
CA VAL A 89 -6.51 6.85 -13.77
C VAL A 89 -6.12 5.63 -12.95
N THR A 90 -5.88 5.81 -11.66
CA THR A 90 -5.58 4.72 -10.73
C THR A 90 -6.73 3.70 -10.67
N ALA A 91 -7.97 4.17 -10.60
CA ALA A 91 -9.14 3.29 -10.61
C ALA A 91 -9.25 2.47 -11.90
N LYS A 92 -8.94 3.05 -13.06
CA LYS A 92 -8.90 2.34 -14.35
C LYS A 92 -7.84 1.24 -14.37
N LEU A 93 -6.66 1.52 -13.80
CA LEU A 93 -5.58 0.52 -13.66
C LEU A 93 -6.02 -0.63 -12.75
N ILE A 94 -6.58 -0.32 -11.57
CA ILE A 94 -7.10 -1.31 -10.63
C ILE A 94 -8.22 -2.15 -11.28
N ASN A 95 -9.07 -1.53 -12.08
CA ASN A 95 -10.20 -2.22 -12.70
C ASN A 95 -9.79 -3.30 -13.70
N ARG A 96 -8.60 -3.21 -14.30
CA ARG A 96 -8.06 -4.21 -15.23
C ARG A 96 -7.54 -5.46 -14.53
N GLU A 97 -7.21 -5.34 -13.25
CA GLU A 97 -6.54 -6.38 -12.50
C GLU A 97 -7.54 -7.24 -11.71
N VAL A 98 -7.16 -8.48 -11.41
CA VAL A 98 -7.90 -9.31 -10.46
C VAL A 98 -7.48 -8.88 -9.05
N SER A 99 -8.42 -8.27 -8.33
CA SER A 99 -8.23 -7.72 -6.99
C SER A 99 -9.49 -7.93 -6.17
N ASP A 100 -9.37 -8.10 -4.87
CA ASP A 100 -10.48 -8.36 -3.96
C ASP A 100 -11.02 -7.10 -3.29
N GLY A 101 -10.17 -6.09 -3.13
CA GLY A 101 -10.57 -4.84 -2.52
C GLY A 101 -9.52 -3.75 -2.56
N ILE A 102 -9.94 -2.57 -2.10
CA ILE A 102 -9.10 -1.37 -1.99
C ILE A 102 -9.41 -0.62 -0.70
N ILE A 103 -8.39 -0.05 -0.10
CA ILE A 103 -8.48 0.92 0.98
C ILE A 103 -7.71 2.18 0.62
N ALA A 104 -8.33 3.35 0.81
CA ALA A 104 -7.74 4.64 0.52
C ALA A 104 -8.37 5.73 1.42
N PRO A 105 -7.73 6.90 1.58
CA PRO A 105 -8.31 8.01 2.35
C PRO A 105 -9.52 8.65 1.66
N GLY A 106 -9.67 8.43 0.35
CA GLY A 106 -10.77 8.96 -0.43
C GLY A 106 -10.72 8.48 -1.88
N TYR A 107 -11.75 8.86 -2.62
CA TYR A 107 -11.91 8.52 -4.03
C TYR A 107 -12.48 9.71 -4.78
N THR A 108 -11.99 10.00 -5.98
CA THR A 108 -12.70 10.94 -6.86
C THR A 108 -14.05 10.32 -7.26
N LYS A 109 -14.99 11.15 -7.69
CA LYS A 109 -16.30 10.67 -8.12
C LYS A 109 -16.18 9.65 -9.25
N GLU A 110 -15.33 9.93 -10.23
CA GLU A 110 -15.06 9.07 -11.40
C GLU A 110 -14.42 7.75 -10.96
N ALA A 111 -13.43 7.79 -10.07
CA ALA A 111 -12.80 6.60 -9.52
C ALA A 111 -13.80 5.70 -8.81
N LEU A 112 -14.65 6.28 -7.97
CA LEU A 112 -15.67 5.55 -7.22
C LEU A 112 -16.69 4.87 -8.14
N GLU A 113 -17.12 5.54 -9.21
CA GLU A 113 -18.05 4.96 -10.20
C GLU A 113 -17.43 3.79 -10.97
N ILE A 114 -16.12 3.82 -11.24
CA ILE A 114 -15.41 2.69 -11.85
C ILE A 114 -15.33 1.51 -10.87
N LEU A 115 -14.89 1.76 -9.64
CA LEU A 115 -14.67 0.73 -8.63
C LEU A 115 -15.97 0.06 -8.18
N LYS A 116 -17.08 0.82 -8.06
CA LYS A 116 -18.41 0.27 -7.74
C LYS A 116 -18.91 -0.75 -8.76
N LYS A 117 -18.51 -0.64 -10.02
CA LYS A 117 -18.91 -1.58 -11.09
C LYS A 117 -18.04 -2.82 -11.15
N LYS A 118 -16.85 -2.76 -10.54
CA LYS A 118 -15.89 -3.87 -10.53
C LYS A 118 -16.51 -5.09 -9.84
N ARG A 119 -16.18 -6.31 -10.31
CA ARG A 119 -16.72 -7.59 -9.82
C ARG A 119 -18.26 -7.60 -9.74
N ARG A 120 -18.92 -7.01 -10.71
CA ARG A 120 -20.40 -6.91 -10.75
C ARG A 120 -20.99 -6.23 -9.50
N GLY A 121 -20.28 -5.25 -8.94
CA GLY A 121 -20.72 -4.50 -7.76
C GLY A 121 -20.35 -5.12 -6.41
N THR A 122 -19.54 -6.18 -6.38
CA THR A 122 -19.12 -6.85 -5.14
C THR A 122 -17.67 -6.54 -4.74
N TYR A 123 -16.99 -5.63 -5.44
CA TYR A 123 -15.65 -5.19 -5.10
C TYR A 123 -15.65 -4.42 -3.78
N CYS A 124 -14.77 -4.80 -2.86
CA CYS A 124 -14.69 -4.16 -1.55
C CYS A 124 -13.96 -2.82 -1.66
N VAL A 125 -14.67 -1.71 -1.44
CA VAL A 125 -14.11 -0.35 -1.45
C VAL A 125 -14.22 0.23 -0.05
N LEU A 126 -13.09 0.48 0.60
CA LEU A 126 -13.02 1.00 1.96
C LEU A 126 -12.41 2.40 1.96
N GLN A 127 -13.06 3.30 2.68
CA GLN A 127 -12.49 4.63 2.97
C GLN A 127 -11.98 4.65 4.41
N MET A 128 -10.75 5.14 4.58
CA MET A 128 -10.11 5.25 5.89
C MET A 128 -9.79 6.71 6.21
N ASP A 129 -10.09 7.13 7.44
CA ASP A 129 -9.67 8.44 7.92
C ASP A 129 -8.14 8.48 8.05
N PRO A 130 -7.44 9.33 7.28
CA PRO A 130 -5.97 9.44 7.34
C PRO A 130 -5.47 9.97 8.69
N HIS A 131 -6.31 10.64 9.45
CA HIS A 131 -5.98 11.20 10.77
C HIS A 131 -6.28 10.24 11.92
N TYR A 132 -6.88 9.08 11.63
CA TYR A 132 -7.13 8.08 12.67
C TYR A 132 -5.83 7.64 13.33
N VAL A 133 -5.80 7.74 14.66
CA VAL A 133 -4.70 7.26 15.49
C VAL A 133 -5.23 6.09 16.32
N PRO A 134 -4.68 4.89 16.14
CA PRO A 134 -5.11 3.72 16.90
C PRO A 134 -4.63 3.80 18.36
N ASN A 135 -5.32 3.06 19.24
CA ASN A 135 -4.92 2.96 20.64
C ASN A 135 -3.48 2.46 20.77
N PRO A 136 -2.75 2.92 21.79
CA PRO A 136 -1.37 2.48 22.03
C PRO A 136 -1.28 1.02 22.50
N VAL A 137 -2.41 0.44 22.87
CA VAL A 137 -2.52 -0.95 23.35
C VAL A 137 -3.39 -1.75 22.38
N GLU A 138 -2.87 -2.89 21.95
CA GLU A 138 -3.59 -3.86 21.14
C GLU A 138 -4.14 -4.98 22.02
N ILE A 139 -5.37 -5.38 21.73
CA ILE A 139 -6.06 -6.46 22.44
C ILE A 139 -6.53 -7.52 21.45
N LYS A 140 -6.25 -8.77 21.75
CA LYS A 140 -6.74 -9.91 20.97
C LYS A 140 -7.31 -10.96 21.91
N GLN A 141 -8.50 -11.47 21.60
CA GLN A 141 -9.10 -12.59 22.35
C GLN A 141 -9.02 -13.88 21.54
N VAL A 142 -8.53 -14.94 22.18
CA VAL A 142 -8.47 -16.27 21.61
C VAL A 142 -8.93 -17.26 22.67
N PHE A 143 -9.96 -18.05 22.36
CA PHE A 143 -10.51 -19.07 23.27
C PHE A 143 -10.86 -18.52 24.67
N GLY A 144 -11.42 -17.30 24.73
CA GLY A 144 -11.80 -16.65 26.00
C GLY A 144 -10.63 -16.01 26.78
N ILE A 145 -9.40 -16.17 26.32
CA ILE A 145 -8.20 -15.55 26.92
C ILE A 145 -7.89 -14.25 26.17
N THR A 146 -7.67 -13.19 26.91
CA THR A 146 -7.31 -11.87 26.39
C THR A 146 -5.80 -11.69 26.40
N PHE A 147 -5.23 -11.44 25.24
CA PHE A 147 -3.85 -10.98 25.07
C PHE A 147 -3.83 -9.47 24.93
N GLN A 148 -2.91 -8.83 25.62
CA GLN A 148 -2.72 -7.39 25.59
C GLN A 148 -1.24 -7.08 25.40
N GLN A 149 -0.92 -6.16 24.46
CA GLN A 149 0.44 -5.71 24.23
C GLN A 149 0.47 -4.25 23.78
N GLY A 150 1.61 -3.59 23.94
CA GLY A 150 1.86 -2.30 23.31
C GLY A 150 1.94 -2.47 21.78
N ARG A 151 1.45 -1.47 21.05
CA ARG A 151 1.67 -1.43 19.59
C ARG A 151 3.16 -1.30 19.28
N ASN A 152 3.56 -1.89 18.17
CA ASN A 152 4.84 -1.57 17.56
C ASN A 152 4.75 -0.18 16.89
N ASN A 153 5.17 0.84 17.61
CA ASN A 153 5.22 2.23 17.15
C ASN A 153 6.67 2.77 17.10
N CYS A 154 7.64 1.86 17.02
CA CYS A 154 9.03 2.22 16.88
C CYS A 154 9.27 2.89 15.54
N VAL A 155 9.73 4.14 15.55
CA VAL A 155 10.14 4.85 14.33
C VAL A 155 11.54 4.40 13.96
N ILE A 156 11.66 3.74 12.81
CA ILE A 156 12.97 3.33 12.28
C ILE A 156 13.67 4.57 11.71
N ASN A 157 14.84 4.90 12.26
CA ASN A 157 15.65 6.01 11.82
C ASN A 157 17.15 5.64 11.87
N GLU A 158 18.01 6.53 11.39
CA GLU A 158 19.46 6.30 11.30
C GLU A 158 20.11 6.04 12.66
N GLU A 159 19.56 6.55 13.75
CA GLU A 159 20.09 6.33 15.11
C GLU A 159 20.10 4.83 15.49
N MET A 160 19.11 4.06 14.97
CA MET A 160 19.02 2.63 15.23
C MET A 160 20.16 1.82 14.62
N PHE A 161 20.84 2.37 13.61
CA PHE A 161 21.95 1.71 12.91
C PHE A 161 23.33 2.08 13.49
N LYS A 162 23.40 2.99 14.47
CA LYS A 162 24.67 3.41 15.09
C LYS A 162 25.30 2.32 15.96
N ASP A 163 24.47 1.48 16.58
CA ASP A 163 24.95 0.36 17.42
C ASP A 163 25.06 -0.91 16.58
N VAL A 164 26.17 -1.02 15.86
CA VAL A 164 26.45 -2.18 15.00
C VAL A 164 26.94 -3.33 15.87
N VAL A 165 26.15 -4.39 15.99
CA VAL A 165 26.42 -5.56 16.84
C VAL A 165 27.25 -6.65 16.14
N SER A 166 27.39 -6.61 14.83
CA SER A 166 28.22 -7.55 14.05
C SER A 166 29.72 -7.36 14.32
N LYS A 167 30.54 -8.38 13.99
CA LYS A 167 32.00 -8.30 14.12
C LYS A 167 32.59 -7.21 13.21
N ASN A 168 32.12 -7.11 11.99
CA ASN A 168 32.41 -5.99 11.12
C ASN A 168 31.50 -4.81 11.51
N LYS A 169 32.09 -3.70 11.88
CA LYS A 169 31.36 -2.48 12.29
C LYS A 169 31.11 -1.51 11.13
N ASP A 170 31.71 -1.76 10.00
CA ASP A 170 31.53 -0.90 8.82
C ASP A 170 30.22 -1.25 8.12
N ILE A 171 29.30 -0.30 8.06
CA ILE A 171 28.08 -0.37 7.25
C ILE A 171 28.39 0.36 5.94
N PRO A 172 28.30 -0.30 4.78
CA PRO A 172 28.48 0.36 3.49
C PRO A 172 27.45 1.49 3.29
N GLU A 173 27.86 2.57 2.64
CA GLU A 173 26.99 3.70 2.31
C GLU A 173 26.00 3.43 1.16
N HIS A 174 25.77 2.16 0.79
CA HIS A 174 24.89 1.80 -0.37
C HIS A 174 23.76 0.88 0.05
#